data_5607fd5a28693b4e7575e4f4d1b9d3af
#
_entry.id   5607fd5a28693b4e7575e4f4d1b9d3af
#
_cell.length_a   1.000
_cell.length_b   1.000
_cell.length_c   1.000
_cell.angle_alpha   90.00
_cell.angle_beta   90.00
_cell.angle_gamma   90.00
#
_symmetry.space_group_name_H-M   'P 1'
#
loop_
_entity.id
_entity.type
_entity.pdbx_description
1 polymer ?
#
loop_
_entity_poly.entity_id
_entity_poly.type
_entity_poly.pdbx_seq_one_letter_code
_entity_poly.pdbx_strand_id
1 'polypeptide(L)'
;MMNEKKVRKPKIVVIGGGTGLPVILKGLKAKQADVTAVVTVADDGGSSGSLRNYANVVPAGDIRNVLLSLSTLSEQYKDIFQYRFDSKDHFLAGHSIGNLIIAAMAEMQGSIFDAIQLLAEMMGVDGHVYPAAEEALILHAIFEDGSKVEGESKIAKVNKKIEKVFVTADEDNHEVKASREVLEAIHGADMVVLGPGSLFTSILPNLMIGDLGQAVVDTKAEVVYICNIMTQLGETENFTDSDHVSVLHKHLGKKFIDTVLVNTEYVPNDYVNLVKYDEYLVQVAHNFTGLSEEVPRVISDNFLLFRDEGVFHDGNKVVEELFRLAYESNRIRYAKA
;
A
#
# COMPACT_ATOMS: atom_id res chain seq x y z
N MET A 1 36.70 -26.70 5.79
CA MET A 1 36.07 -25.44 5.34
C MET A 1 34.59 -25.73 5.23
N MET A 2 33.79 -25.28 6.22
CA MET A 2 32.32 -25.35 6.15
C MET A 2 31.89 -24.39 5.04
N ASN A 3 31.22 -24.93 4.03
CA ASN A 3 30.54 -24.12 3.00
C ASN A 3 29.44 -23.32 3.70
N GLU A 4 29.69 -22.06 4.02
CA GLU A 4 28.62 -21.13 4.39
C GLU A 4 27.66 -21.05 3.18
N LYS A 5 26.59 -21.80 3.26
CA LYS A 5 25.48 -21.61 2.29
C LYS A 5 25.06 -20.15 2.39
N LYS A 6 25.39 -19.34 1.40
CA LYS A 6 24.91 -17.96 1.28
C LYS A 6 23.38 -18.02 1.38
N VAL A 7 22.85 -17.57 2.50
CA VAL A 7 21.39 -17.44 2.67
C VAL A 7 20.94 -16.40 1.63
N ARG A 8 20.04 -16.78 0.73
CA ARG A 8 19.54 -15.85 -0.28
C ARG A 8 18.74 -14.72 0.40
N LYS A 9 18.71 -13.57 -0.23
CA LYS A 9 17.86 -12.45 0.18
C LYS A 9 16.39 -12.89 0.18
N PRO A 10 15.60 -12.58 1.23
CA PRO A 10 14.17 -12.86 1.21
C PRO A 10 13.49 -11.96 0.15
N LYS A 11 12.59 -12.55 -0.62
CA LYS A 11 11.75 -11.83 -1.59
C LYS A 11 10.47 -11.37 -0.91
N ILE A 12 10.30 -10.07 -0.79
CA ILE A 12 9.17 -9.48 -0.08
C ILE A 12 8.40 -8.57 -1.04
N VAL A 13 7.15 -8.92 -1.30
CA VAL A 13 6.21 -8.07 -2.04
C VAL A 13 5.42 -7.25 -1.05
N VAL A 14 5.35 -5.93 -1.23
CA VAL A 14 4.54 -5.03 -0.39
C VAL A 14 3.48 -4.39 -1.27
N ILE A 15 2.22 -4.60 -0.91
CA ILE A 15 1.05 -4.13 -1.66
C ILE A 15 0.36 -3.01 -0.87
N GLY A 16 0.14 -1.86 -1.50
CA GLY A 16 -0.54 -0.74 -0.84
C GLY A 16 -0.35 0.60 -1.53
N GLY A 17 -0.49 1.66 -0.75
CA GLY A 17 -0.33 3.05 -1.17
C GLY A 17 -0.14 3.98 0.03
N GLY A 18 -0.16 5.29 -0.22
CA GLY A 18 -0.04 6.31 0.80
C GLY A 18 1.37 6.47 1.39
N THR A 19 1.44 7.24 2.46
CA THR A 19 2.72 7.71 3.05
C THR A 19 3.46 6.66 3.87
N GLY A 20 2.79 5.62 4.32
CA GLY A 20 3.39 4.55 5.14
C GLY A 20 4.21 3.56 4.33
N LEU A 21 3.78 3.26 3.11
CA LEU A 21 4.42 2.30 2.22
C LEU A 21 5.92 2.62 1.97
N PRO A 22 6.33 3.85 1.59
CA PRO A 22 7.73 4.21 1.40
C PRO A 22 8.64 3.95 2.61
N VAL A 23 8.11 4.10 3.83
CA VAL A 23 8.87 3.87 5.06
C VAL A 23 9.24 2.40 5.23
N ILE A 24 8.28 1.50 5.00
CA ILE A 24 8.49 0.05 5.07
C ILE A 24 9.47 -0.41 3.97
N LEU A 25 9.28 0.05 2.75
CA LEU A 25 10.15 -0.30 1.61
C LEU A 25 11.60 0.12 1.85
N LYS A 26 11.82 1.37 2.30
CA LYS A 26 13.16 1.88 2.65
C LYS A 26 13.82 1.04 3.75
N GLY A 27 13.06 0.64 4.75
CA GLY A 27 13.55 -0.20 5.84
C GLY A 27 13.92 -1.62 5.37
N LEU A 28 13.08 -2.26 4.57
CA LEU A 28 13.33 -3.58 3.99
C LEU A 28 14.57 -3.57 3.05
N LYS A 29 14.70 -2.52 2.22
CA LYS A 29 15.90 -2.29 1.41
C LYS A 29 17.15 -2.19 2.28
N ALA A 30 17.13 -1.43 3.37
CA ALA A 30 18.26 -1.29 4.29
C ALA A 30 18.67 -2.63 4.95
N LYS A 31 17.71 -3.55 5.12
CA LYS A 31 17.95 -4.94 5.57
C LYS A 31 18.36 -5.88 4.42
N GLN A 32 18.58 -5.36 3.21
CA GLN A 32 18.98 -6.12 2.02
C GLN A 32 17.97 -7.18 1.57
N ALA A 33 16.67 -6.99 1.80
CA ALA A 33 15.64 -7.78 1.18
C ALA A 33 15.57 -7.51 -0.34
N ASP A 34 15.10 -8.49 -1.12
CA ASP A 34 14.69 -8.31 -2.51
C ASP A 34 13.24 -7.83 -2.49
N VAL A 35 13.05 -6.53 -2.72
CA VAL A 35 11.78 -5.84 -2.46
C VAL A 35 11.06 -5.54 -3.76
N THR A 36 9.79 -5.92 -3.82
CA THR A 36 8.85 -5.50 -4.87
C THR A 36 7.72 -4.70 -4.25
N ALA A 37 7.51 -3.48 -4.72
CA ALA A 37 6.35 -2.66 -4.38
C ALA A 37 5.27 -2.78 -5.46
N VAL A 38 4.05 -3.13 -5.06
CA VAL A 38 2.84 -3.08 -5.90
C VAL A 38 2.01 -1.91 -5.41
N VAL A 39 1.92 -0.87 -6.25
CA VAL A 39 1.41 0.45 -5.85
C VAL A 39 0.02 0.67 -6.42
N THR A 40 -0.91 1.15 -5.58
CA THR A 40 -2.28 1.46 -5.99
C THR A 40 -2.32 2.52 -7.10
N VAL A 41 -3.27 2.38 -8.00
CA VAL A 41 -3.57 3.31 -9.10
C VAL A 41 -5.02 3.77 -9.11
N ALA A 42 -5.67 3.74 -7.94
CA ALA A 42 -7.06 4.16 -7.76
C ALA A 42 -7.23 5.55 -7.12
N ASP A 43 -6.12 6.24 -6.76
CA ASP A 43 -6.15 7.60 -6.18
C ASP A 43 -6.67 8.60 -7.21
N ASP A 44 -7.69 9.38 -6.85
CA ASP A 44 -8.26 10.46 -7.64
C ASP A 44 -8.15 11.83 -6.96
N GLY A 45 -7.34 11.92 -5.90
CA GLY A 45 -7.15 13.12 -5.11
C GLY A 45 -6.05 14.06 -5.65
N GLY A 46 -6.14 15.33 -5.31
CA GLY A 46 -5.08 16.34 -5.49
C GLY A 46 -4.46 16.40 -6.89
N SER A 47 -3.13 16.37 -6.93
CA SER A 47 -2.33 16.43 -8.17
C SER A 47 -2.55 15.20 -9.07
N SER A 48 -2.73 14.01 -8.46
CA SER A 48 -2.94 12.75 -9.19
C SER A 48 -4.25 12.78 -9.97
N GLY A 49 -5.34 13.15 -9.32
CA GLY A 49 -6.65 13.26 -9.96
C GLY A 49 -6.71 14.33 -11.05
N SER A 50 -6.04 15.48 -10.84
CA SER A 50 -5.98 16.52 -11.87
C SER A 50 -5.23 16.03 -13.12
N LEU A 51 -4.07 15.38 -12.97
CA LEU A 51 -3.30 14.86 -14.10
C LEU A 51 -4.02 13.74 -14.83
N ARG A 52 -4.73 12.87 -14.11
CA ARG A 52 -5.58 11.83 -14.68
C ARG A 52 -6.59 12.43 -15.66
N ASN A 53 -7.28 13.53 -15.27
CA ASN A 53 -8.28 14.17 -16.10
C ASN A 53 -7.70 14.86 -17.34
N TYR A 54 -6.45 15.33 -17.31
CA TYR A 54 -5.82 16.04 -18.43
C TYR A 54 -5.03 15.14 -19.37
N ALA A 55 -4.36 14.12 -18.87
CA ALA A 55 -3.40 13.34 -19.63
C ALA A 55 -3.72 11.84 -19.66
N ASN A 56 -4.87 11.43 -19.12
CA ASN A 56 -5.28 10.01 -19.03
C ASN A 56 -4.17 9.08 -18.50
N VAL A 57 -3.47 9.53 -17.46
CA VAL A 57 -2.38 8.79 -16.82
C VAL A 57 -2.79 8.27 -15.47
N VAL A 58 -2.22 7.15 -15.05
CA VAL A 58 -2.44 6.62 -13.70
C VAL A 58 -1.98 7.61 -12.63
N PRO A 59 -2.56 7.55 -11.42
CA PRO A 59 -2.16 8.38 -10.29
C PRO A 59 -0.67 8.20 -9.96
N ALA A 60 0.12 9.26 -10.14
CA ALA A 60 1.58 9.20 -10.03
C ALA A 60 2.12 9.46 -8.60
N GLY A 61 1.27 9.89 -7.67
CA GLY A 61 1.70 10.37 -6.34
C GLY A 61 2.41 9.30 -5.51
N ASP A 62 1.77 8.17 -5.33
CA ASP A 62 2.31 7.06 -4.55
C ASP A 62 3.48 6.39 -5.28
N ILE A 63 3.38 6.21 -6.59
CA ILE A 63 4.46 5.68 -7.43
C ILE A 63 5.73 6.52 -7.27
N ARG A 64 5.61 7.87 -7.36
CA ARG A 64 6.72 8.79 -7.13
C ARG A 64 7.35 8.60 -5.75
N ASN A 65 6.54 8.55 -4.70
CA ASN A 65 7.01 8.41 -3.32
C ASN A 65 7.77 7.07 -3.14
N VAL A 66 7.28 6.00 -3.74
CA VAL A 66 7.92 4.68 -3.72
C VAL A 66 9.24 4.69 -4.48
N LEU A 67 9.27 5.22 -5.72
CA LEU A 67 10.50 5.35 -6.50
C LEU A 67 11.57 6.13 -5.72
N LEU A 68 11.21 7.26 -5.12
CA LEU A 68 12.13 8.07 -4.31
C LEU A 68 12.66 7.32 -3.08
N SER A 69 11.83 6.53 -2.42
CA SER A 69 12.22 5.77 -1.23
C SER A 69 13.24 4.67 -1.53
N LEU A 70 13.15 4.05 -2.69
CA LEU A 70 14.02 2.99 -3.16
C LEU A 70 15.19 3.49 -4.03
N SER A 71 15.21 4.78 -4.40
CA SER A 71 16.28 5.36 -5.23
C SER A 71 17.60 5.50 -4.47
N THR A 72 18.68 5.63 -5.24
CA THR A 72 20.02 6.01 -4.76
C THR A 72 20.33 7.49 -4.98
N LEU A 73 19.34 8.27 -5.40
CA LEU A 73 19.48 9.71 -5.62
C LEU A 73 19.89 10.42 -4.32
N SER A 74 20.69 11.50 -4.45
CA SER A 74 20.96 12.40 -3.33
C SER A 74 19.68 13.14 -2.91
N GLU A 75 19.63 13.60 -1.65
CA GLU A 75 18.46 14.31 -1.12
C GLU A 75 18.10 15.55 -1.98
N GLN A 76 19.09 16.27 -2.54
CA GLN A 76 18.84 17.40 -3.42
C GLN A 76 18.04 17.01 -4.68
N TYR A 77 18.34 15.88 -5.30
CA TYR A 77 17.57 15.39 -6.45
C TYR A 77 16.16 14.92 -6.01
N LYS A 78 16.04 14.28 -4.84
CA LYS A 78 14.74 13.90 -4.30
C LYS A 78 13.86 15.12 -4.03
N ASP A 79 14.44 16.20 -3.50
CA ASP A 79 13.73 17.48 -3.27
C ASP A 79 13.19 18.07 -4.57
N ILE A 80 13.93 17.96 -5.69
CA ILE A 80 13.46 18.40 -7.01
C ILE A 80 12.22 17.60 -7.41
N PHE A 81 12.23 16.27 -7.30
CA PHE A 81 11.08 15.44 -7.63
C PHE A 81 9.87 15.70 -6.73
N GLN A 82 10.09 16.10 -5.48
CA GLN A 82 9.02 16.40 -4.52
C GLN A 82 8.55 17.85 -4.59
N TYR A 83 9.31 18.75 -5.22
CA TYR A 83 8.94 20.15 -5.31
C TYR A 83 7.56 20.32 -5.93
N ARG A 84 6.71 21.10 -5.26
CA ARG A 84 5.36 21.46 -5.74
C ARG A 84 5.33 22.91 -6.12
N PHE A 85 4.72 23.20 -7.25
CA PHE A 85 4.56 24.57 -7.71
C PHE A 85 3.58 25.32 -6.80
N ASP A 86 4.08 26.40 -6.19
CA ASP A 86 3.27 27.41 -5.50
C ASP A 86 2.91 28.49 -6.51
N SER A 87 2.01 28.16 -7.43
CA SER A 87 1.60 29.04 -8.52
C SER A 87 0.15 29.45 -8.33
N LYS A 88 -0.16 30.70 -8.70
CA LYS A 88 -1.56 31.17 -8.86
C LYS A 88 -2.19 30.65 -10.16
N ASP A 89 -1.39 30.08 -11.03
CA ASP A 89 -1.82 29.45 -12.26
C ASP A 89 -2.41 28.07 -11.94
N HIS A 90 -3.66 27.89 -12.28
CA HIS A 90 -4.39 26.65 -11.99
C HIS A 90 -3.80 25.40 -12.65
N PHE A 91 -2.99 25.56 -13.71
CA PHE A 91 -2.40 24.42 -14.42
C PHE A 91 -1.23 23.79 -13.65
N LEU A 92 -0.33 24.59 -13.08
CA LEU A 92 0.84 24.07 -12.35
C LEU A 92 0.64 23.99 -10.84
N ALA A 93 -0.33 24.73 -10.29
CA ALA A 93 -0.55 24.81 -8.86
C ALA A 93 -0.77 23.44 -8.22
N GLY A 94 0.04 23.13 -7.19
CA GLY A 94 -0.05 21.89 -6.42
C GLY A 94 0.55 20.64 -7.12
N HIS A 95 0.90 20.72 -8.41
CA HIS A 95 1.59 19.62 -9.08
C HIS A 95 3.04 19.50 -8.62
N SER A 96 3.50 18.27 -8.34
CA SER A 96 4.93 18.03 -8.11
C SER A 96 5.64 17.79 -9.44
N ILE A 97 6.91 18.21 -9.52
CA ILE A 97 7.76 17.94 -10.71
C ILE A 97 7.78 16.44 -11.01
N GLY A 98 7.94 15.58 -10.00
CA GLY A 98 7.99 14.14 -10.19
C GLY A 98 6.70 13.56 -10.79
N ASN A 99 5.51 14.06 -10.40
CA ASN A 99 4.25 13.61 -11.01
C ASN A 99 4.19 14.04 -12.50
N LEU A 100 4.65 15.24 -12.84
CA LEU A 100 4.71 15.72 -14.23
C LEU A 100 5.69 14.89 -15.06
N ILE A 101 6.84 14.52 -14.50
CA ILE A 101 7.82 13.66 -15.18
C ILE A 101 7.22 12.27 -15.44
N ILE A 102 6.57 11.64 -14.45
CA ILE A 102 5.94 10.33 -14.62
C ILE A 102 4.87 10.40 -15.71
N ALA A 103 4.02 11.44 -15.70
CA ALA A 103 2.98 11.62 -16.71
C ALA A 103 3.57 11.78 -18.13
N ALA A 104 4.59 12.65 -18.28
CA ALA A 104 5.25 12.85 -19.56
C ALA A 104 5.93 11.56 -20.08
N MET A 105 6.58 10.79 -19.18
CA MET A 105 7.22 9.54 -19.58
C MET A 105 6.20 8.45 -19.93
N ALA A 106 5.06 8.40 -19.24
CA ALA A 106 3.98 7.48 -19.61
C ALA A 106 3.43 7.78 -21.01
N GLU A 107 3.25 9.05 -21.35
CA GLU A 107 2.86 9.49 -22.71
C GLU A 107 3.94 9.13 -23.75
N MET A 108 5.22 9.39 -23.46
CA MET A 108 6.34 9.08 -24.36
C MET A 108 6.53 7.59 -24.62
N GLN A 109 6.34 6.74 -23.61
CA GLN A 109 6.50 5.29 -23.71
C GLN A 109 5.23 4.59 -24.22
N GLY A 110 4.06 5.23 -24.08
CA GLY A 110 2.76 4.60 -24.36
C GLY A 110 2.34 3.56 -23.32
N SER A 111 3.09 3.43 -22.22
CA SER A 111 2.86 2.51 -21.11
C SER A 111 3.37 3.11 -19.81
N ILE A 112 2.53 3.09 -18.78
CA ILE A 112 2.94 3.52 -17.44
C ILE A 112 3.95 2.54 -16.83
N PHE A 113 3.80 1.26 -17.11
CA PHE A 113 4.73 0.23 -16.64
C PHE A 113 6.14 0.53 -17.16
N ASP A 114 6.31 0.71 -18.48
CA ASP A 114 7.60 1.00 -19.11
C ASP A 114 8.19 2.33 -18.62
N ALA A 115 7.35 3.35 -18.42
CA ALA A 115 7.77 4.64 -17.85
C ALA A 115 8.33 4.48 -16.44
N ILE A 116 7.67 3.68 -15.59
CA ILE A 116 8.15 3.40 -14.23
C ILE A 116 9.47 2.63 -14.25
N GLN A 117 9.62 1.62 -15.13
CA GLN A 117 10.86 0.84 -15.24
C GLN A 117 12.03 1.74 -15.69
N LEU A 118 11.82 2.60 -16.70
CA LEU A 118 12.84 3.54 -17.16
C LEU A 118 13.22 4.54 -16.08
N LEU A 119 12.23 5.08 -15.34
CA LEU A 119 12.50 5.97 -14.20
C LEU A 119 13.24 5.25 -13.07
N ALA A 120 12.88 4.03 -12.77
CA ALA A 120 13.54 3.22 -11.75
C ALA A 120 15.04 3.02 -12.10
N GLU A 121 15.34 2.72 -13.36
CA GLU A 121 16.73 2.64 -13.86
C GLU A 121 17.47 3.98 -13.72
N MET A 122 16.88 5.08 -14.21
CA MET A 122 17.47 6.43 -14.15
C MET A 122 17.73 6.90 -12.71
N MET A 123 16.87 6.52 -11.76
CA MET A 123 16.96 6.90 -10.36
C MET A 123 17.82 5.95 -9.54
N GLY A 124 18.33 4.86 -10.12
CA GLY A 124 19.07 3.83 -9.42
C GLY A 124 18.25 3.18 -8.31
N VAL A 125 17.01 2.82 -8.62
CA VAL A 125 16.11 2.14 -7.68
C VAL A 125 16.65 0.74 -7.36
N ASP A 126 16.78 0.43 -6.09
CA ASP A 126 17.20 -0.90 -5.61
C ASP A 126 15.96 -1.67 -5.12
N GLY A 127 15.42 -2.50 -5.99
CA GLY A 127 14.15 -3.20 -5.88
C GLY A 127 13.27 -3.02 -7.11
N HIS A 128 12.03 -3.47 -7.03
CA HIS A 128 11.07 -3.39 -8.13
C HIS A 128 9.87 -2.54 -7.74
N VAL A 129 9.39 -1.71 -8.66
CA VAL A 129 8.20 -0.88 -8.48
C VAL A 129 7.25 -1.14 -9.62
N TYR A 130 6.08 -1.66 -9.31
CA TYR A 130 5.04 -1.97 -10.29
C TYR A 130 3.73 -1.27 -9.93
N PRO A 131 3.02 -0.70 -10.90
CA PRO A 131 1.64 -0.28 -10.69
C PRO A 131 0.77 -1.54 -10.51
N ALA A 132 -0.27 -1.45 -9.70
CA ALA A 132 -1.20 -2.57 -9.49
C ALA A 132 -1.95 -2.96 -10.78
N ALA A 133 -2.21 -1.97 -11.65
CA ALA A 133 -2.70 -2.14 -13.02
C ALA A 133 -2.04 -1.08 -13.92
N GLU A 134 -2.05 -1.32 -15.23
CA GLU A 134 -1.47 -0.39 -16.21
C GLU A 134 -2.43 0.73 -16.60
N GLU A 135 -3.64 0.68 -16.11
CA GLU A 135 -4.69 1.66 -16.34
C GLU A 135 -5.16 2.30 -15.03
N ALA A 136 -5.68 3.51 -15.13
CA ALA A 136 -6.24 4.21 -13.98
C ALA A 136 -7.55 3.54 -13.55
N LEU A 137 -7.69 3.30 -12.25
CA LEU A 137 -8.85 2.62 -11.68
C LEU A 137 -9.82 3.62 -11.05
N ILE A 138 -11.11 3.34 -11.18
CA ILE A 138 -12.16 3.98 -10.42
C ILE A 138 -12.52 3.08 -9.24
N LEU A 139 -12.38 3.59 -8.03
CA LEU A 139 -12.84 2.92 -6.83
C LEU A 139 -14.34 3.19 -6.64
N HIS A 140 -15.10 2.12 -6.43
CA HIS A 140 -16.51 2.17 -6.10
C HIS A 140 -16.75 1.63 -4.70
N ALA A 141 -17.63 2.26 -3.95
CA ALA A 141 -18.12 1.77 -2.67
C ALA A 141 -19.63 1.53 -2.72
N ILE A 142 -20.06 0.44 -2.10
CA ILE A 142 -21.45 0.15 -1.77
C ILE A 142 -21.56 0.27 -0.25
N PHE A 143 -22.50 1.06 0.23
CA PHE A 143 -22.75 1.26 1.65
C PHE A 143 -23.86 0.33 2.16
N GLU A 144 -23.92 0.12 3.49
CA GLU A 144 -24.93 -0.77 4.11
C GLU A 144 -26.40 -0.37 3.77
N ASP A 145 -26.65 0.88 3.45
CA ASP A 145 -27.98 1.35 3.01
C ASP A 145 -28.29 1.09 1.51
N GLY A 146 -27.35 0.42 0.80
CA GLY A 146 -27.45 0.12 -0.63
C GLY A 146 -27.06 1.28 -1.54
N SER A 147 -26.72 2.47 -1.01
CA SER A 147 -26.23 3.58 -1.83
C SER A 147 -24.83 3.28 -2.39
N LYS A 148 -24.51 3.88 -3.55
CA LYS A 148 -23.23 3.68 -4.23
C LYS A 148 -22.56 5.02 -4.48
N VAL A 149 -21.24 5.05 -4.33
CA VAL A 149 -20.40 6.22 -4.66
C VAL A 149 -19.17 5.74 -5.39
N GLU A 150 -18.74 6.52 -6.37
CA GLU A 150 -17.51 6.31 -7.13
C GLU A 150 -16.51 7.44 -6.88
N GLY A 151 -15.23 7.09 -6.85
CA GLY A 151 -14.10 7.99 -6.60
C GLY A 151 -13.61 7.91 -5.16
N GLU A 152 -12.33 7.65 -5.01
CA GLU A 152 -11.62 7.49 -3.73
C GLU A 152 -11.84 8.72 -2.83
N SER A 153 -11.59 9.91 -3.37
CA SER A 153 -11.72 11.18 -2.65
C SER A 153 -13.15 11.53 -2.22
N LYS A 154 -14.17 10.90 -2.79
CA LYS A 154 -15.57 11.10 -2.44
C LYS A 154 -16.07 10.10 -1.40
N ILE A 155 -15.56 8.85 -1.45
CA ILE A 155 -16.03 7.76 -0.60
C ILE A 155 -15.86 8.11 0.87
N ALA A 156 -14.69 8.55 1.30
CA ALA A 156 -14.40 8.94 2.68
C ALA A 156 -15.28 10.10 3.18
N LYS A 157 -15.82 10.94 2.27
CA LYS A 157 -16.65 12.11 2.63
C LYS A 157 -18.13 11.76 2.85
N VAL A 158 -18.56 10.55 2.49
CA VAL A 158 -19.98 10.16 2.58
C VAL A 158 -20.41 9.91 4.02
N ASN A 159 -19.47 9.58 4.91
CA ASN A 159 -19.73 9.31 6.33
C ASN A 159 -20.83 8.24 6.54
N LYS A 160 -20.73 7.14 5.79
CA LYS A 160 -21.57 5.96 5.89
C LYS A 160 -20.71 4.72 5.98
N LYS A 161 -21.22 3.67 6.60
CA LYS A 161 -20.51 2.41 6.72
C LYS A 161 -20.42 1.70 5.36
N ILE A 162 -19.19 1.41 4.94
CA ILE A 162 -18.88 0.70 3.71
C ILE A 162 -19.19 -0.79 3.89
N GLU A 163 -20.00 -1.35 3.02
CA GLU A 163 -20.26 -2.79 2.95
C GLU A 163 -19.26 -3.49 2.04
N LYS A 164 -19.02 -2.89 0.86
CA LYS A 164 -18.14 -3.48 -0.16
C LYS A 164 -17.52 -2.41 -1.04
N VAL A 165 -16.27 -2.68 -1.47
CA VAL A 165 -15.62 -1.91 -2.53
C VAL A 165 -15.29 -2.80 -3.72
N PHE A 166 -15.16 -2.20 -4.89
CA PHE A 166 -14.68 -2.83 -6.12
C PHE A 166 -14.05 -1.78 -7.03
N VAL A 167 -13.30 -2.20 -8.03
CA VAL A 167 -12.64 -1.32 -8.98
C VAL A 167 -13.11 -1.59 -10.40
N THR A 168 -13.14 -0.55 -11.23
CA THR A 168 -13.35 -0.63 -12.68
C THR A 168 -12.27 0.16 -13.40
N ALA A 169 -12.06 -0.12 -14.68
CA ALA A 169 -11.32 0.76 -15.57
C ALA A 169 -12.12 2.03 -15.87
N ASP A 170 -11.43 3.10 -16.31
CA ASP A 170 -12.01 4.42 -16.47
C ASP A 170 -13.11 4.50 -17.56
N GLU A 171 -12.96 3.81 -18.69
CA GLU A 171 -13.82 4.08 -19.85
C GLU A 171 -14.61 2.89 -20.42
N ASP A 172 -14.26 1.63 -20.16
CA ASP A 172 -14.79 0.52 -20.97
C ASP A 172 -15.41 -0.66 -20.22
N ASN A 173 -15.63 -0.61 -18.93
CA ASN A 173 -16.20 -1.73 -18.14
C ASN A 173 -15.54 -3.12 -18.42
N HIS A 174 -14.31 -3.13 -18.94
CA HIS A 174 -13.58 -4.37 -19.10
C HIS A 174 -12.97 -4.84 -17.79
N GLU A 175 -12.62 -6.10 -17.72
CA GLU A 175 -11.97 -6.69 -16.56
C GLU A 175 -10.55 -6.13 -16.43
N VAL A 176 -10.29 -5.44 -15.32
CA VAL A 176 -8.95 -4.93 -14.98
C VAL A 176 -8.05 -6.09 -14.61
N LYS A 177 -6.81 -6.05 -15.12
CA LYS A 177 -5.79 -7.08 -14.85
C LYS A 177 -4.50 -6.45 -14.34
N ALA A 178 -3.83 -7.19 -13.48
CA ALA A 178 -2.46 -6.88 -13.09
C ALA A 178 -1.48 -7.24 -14.21
N SER A 179 -0.30 -6.61 -14.21
CA SER A 179 0.76 -7.02 -15.12
C SER A 179 1.27 -8.43 -14.76
N ARG A 180 1.86 -9.11 -15.74
CA ARG A 180 2.47 -10.42 -15.53
C ARG A 180 3.55 -10.39 -14.46
N GLU A 181 4.33 -9.34 -14.41
CA GLU A 181 5.41 -9.14 -13.46
C GLU A 181 4.91 -9.04 -12.02
N VAL A 182 3.75 -8.40 -11.79
CA VAL A 182 3.08 -8.36 -10.48
C VAL A 182 2.70 -9.77 -10.04
N LEU A 183 2.06 -10.55 -10.93
CA LEU A 183 1.63 -11.91 -10.61
C LEU A 183 2.83 -12.83 -10.34
N GLU A 184 3.89 -12.75 -11.17
CA GLU A 184 5.12 -13.51 -10.99
C GLU A 184 5.83 -13.13 -9.67
N ALA A 185 5.84 -11.85 -9.31
CA ALA A 185 6.41 -11.38 -8.04
C ALA A 185 5.65 -11.97 -6.84
N ILE A 186 4.32 -11.94 -6.84
CA ILE A 186 3.48 -12.49 -5.77
C ILE A 186 3.70 -14.01 -5.63
N HIS A 187 3.66 -14.75 -6.74
CA HIS A 187 3.86 -16.22 -6.71
C HIS A 187 5.29 -16.62 -6.34
N GLY A 188 6.28 -15.79 -6.68
CA GLY A 188 7.70 -16.03 -6.37
C GLY A 188 8.15 -15.50 -5.00
N ALA A 189 7.29 -14.83 -4.26
CA ALA A 189 7.62 -14.21 -2.98
C ALA A 189 7.85 -15.25 -1.86
N ASP A 190 8.62 -14.83 -0.87
CA ASP A 190 8.68 -15.50 0.44
C ASP A 190 7.63 -14.93 1.40
N MET A 191 7.29 -13.65 1.20
CA MET A 191 6.30 -12.92 1.97
C MET A 191 5.56 -11.90 1.10
N VAL A 192 4.25 -11.79 1.29
CA VAL A 192 3.40 -10.71 0.76
C VAL A 192 2.91 -9.89 1.94
N VAL A 193 3.20 -8.59 1.93
CA VAL A 193 2.80 -7.65 2.98
C VAL A 193 1.68 -6.77 2.45
N LEU A 194 0.59 -6.69 3.18
CA LEU A 194 -0.54 -5.79 2.90
C LEU A 194 -0.45 -4.57 3.81
N GLY A 195 -0.29 -3.39 3.22
CA GLY A 195 -0.16 -2.13 3.95
C GLY A 195 1.27 -1.77 4.37
N PRO A 196 1.42 -0.77 5.27
CA PRO A 196 0.35 0.03 5.88
C PRO A 196 -0.37 0.92 4.85
N GLY A 197 -1.58 1.32 5.17
CA GLY A 197 -2.42 2.19 4.35
C GLY A 197 -3.90 2.06 4.70
N SER A 198 -4.73 2.94 4.16
CA SER A 198 -6.18 2.86 4.33
C SER A 198 -6.71 1.52 3.84
N LEU A 199 -7.58 0.90 4.65
CA LEU A 199 -8.14 -0.41 4.35
C LEU A 199 -8.91 -0.40 3.02
N PHE A 200 -9.83 0.55 2.86
CA PHE A 200 -10.75 0.62 1.72
C PHE A 200 -10.20 1.38 0.52
N THR A 201 -9.27 2.31 0.74
CA THR A 201 -8.80 3.19 -0.35
C THR A 201 -7.36 2.93 -0.79
N SER A 202 -6.53 2.22 0.02
CA SER A 202 -5.14 1.92 -0.36
C SER A 202 -4.82 0.42 -0.47
N ILE A 203 -5.49 -0.45 0.28
CA ILE A 203 -5.21 -1.90 0.30
C ILE A 203 -6.20 -2.66 -0.58
N LEU A 204 -7.49 -2.56 -0.27
CA LEU A 204 -8.54 -3.27 -0.99
C LEU A 204 -8.58 -2.96 -2.50
N PRO A 205 -8.36 -1.72 -2.98
CA PRO A 205 -8.39 -1.46 -4.43
C PRO A 205 -7.46 -2.36 -5.23
N ASN A 206 -6.26 -2.66 -4.70
CA ASN A 206 -5.32 -3.58 -5.34
C ASN A 206 -5.85 -5.02 -5.35
N LEU A 207 -6.41 -5.48 -4.22
CA LEU A 207 -6.95 -6.83 -4.08
C LEU A 207 -8.23 -7.06 -4.87
N MET A 208 -8.94 -5.98 -5.24
CA MET A 208 -10.13 -6.04 -6.10
C MET A 208 -9.81 -6.14 -7.59
N ILE A 209 -8.55 -6.03 -8.00
CA ILE A 209 -8.07 -6.49 -9.31
C ILE A 209 -8.08 -8.02 -9.26
N GLY A 210 -8.98 -8.64 -10.04
CA GLY A 210 -9.37 -10.04 -9.83
C GLY A 210 -8.22 -11.04 -9.84
N ASP A 211 -7.31 -10.97 -10.81
CA ASP A 211 -6.15 -11.85 -10.92
C ASP A 211 -5.08 -11.54 -9.84
N LEU A 212 -4.91 -10.27 -9.44
CA LEU A 212 -4.02 -9.90 -8.34
C LEU A 212 -4.54 -10.43 -7.00
N GLY A 213 -5.81 -10.18 -6.69
CA GLY A 213 -6.45 -10.70 -5.47
C GLY A 213 -6.37 -12.22 -5.40
N GLN A 214 -6.64 -12.90 -6.52
CA GLN A 214 -6.53 -14.35 -6.60
C GLN A 214 -5.08 -14.84 -6.41
N ALA A 215 -4.08 -14.14 -6.97
CA ALA A 215 -2.67 -14.47 -6.78
C ALA A 215 -2.25 -14.36 -5.30
N VAL A 216 -2.76 -13.35 -4.57
CA VAL A 216 -2.53 -13.20 -3.13
C VAL A 216 -3.20 -14.34 -2.34
N VAL A 217 -4.40 -14.75 -2.71
CA VAL A 217 -5.12 -15.88 -2.06
C VAL A 217 -4.41 -17.22 -2.30
N ASP A 218 -3.82 -17.42 -3.47
CA ASP A 218 -3.22 -18.69 -3.89
C ASP A 218 -1.70 -18.77 -3.67
N THR A 219 -1.08 -17.66 -3.23
CA THR A 219 0.36 -17.65 -2.99
C THR A 219 0.76 -18.66 -1.91
N LYS A 220 1.99 -19.17 -2.01
CA LYS A 220 2.64 -19.97 -0.97
C LYS A 220 3.49 -19.10 -0.01
N ALA A 221 3.57 -17.81 -0.30
CA ALA A 221 4.24 -16.84 0.57
C ALA A 221 3.47 -16.68 1.88
N GLU A 222 4.11 -16.26 2.95
CA GLU A 222 3.43 -15.81 4.15
C GLU A 222 2.74 -14.47 3.86
N VAL A 223 1.43 -14.40 4.02
CA VAL A 223 0.67 -13.17 3.84
C VAL A 223 0.56 -12.46 5.19
N VAL A 224 1.16 -11.28 5.27
CA VAL A 224 1.21 -10.46 6.50
C VAL A 224 0.40 -9.18 6.29
N TYR A 225 -0.55 -8.92 7.18
CA TYR A 225 -1.28 -7.66 7.21
C TYR A 225 -0.78 -6.75 8.33
N ILE A 226 -0.49 -5.49 8.01
CA ILE A 226 -0.15 -4.45 8.99
C ILE A 226 -1.43 -3.69 9.31
N CYS A 227 -2.01 -3.98 10.48
CA CYS A 227 -3.27 -3.36 10.90
C CYS A 227 -3.08 -1.88 11.21
N ASN A 228 -4.04 -1.05 10.81
CA ASN A 228 -4.04 0.38 11.10
C ASN A 228 -4.00 0.64 12.60
N ILE A 229 -3.29 1.69 13.04
CA ILE A 229 -3.26 2.11 14.46
C ILE A 229 -4.49 2.93 14.79
N MET A 230 -4.94 3.79 13.87
CA MET A 230 -6.08 4.68 14.04
C MET A 230 -7.22 4.28 13.11
N THR A 231 -8.45 4.43 13.59
CA THR A 231 -9.65 4.38 12.75
C THR A 231 -9.73 5.63 11.89
N GLN A 232 -10.35 5.52 10.72
CA GLN A 232 -10.46 6.60 9.74
C GLN A 232 -11.92 6.99 9.54
N LEU A 233 -12.16 8.31 9.48
CA LEU A 233 -13.47 8.91 9.24
C LEU A 233 -13.99 8.52 7.84
N GLY A 234 -15.24 8.08 7.76
CA GLY A 234 -15.88 7.66 6.51
C GLY A 234 -15.45 6.27 6.00
N GLU A 235 -14.54 5.58 6.72
CA GLU A 235 -14.04 4.27 6.30
C GLU A 235 -14.18 3.21 7.42
N THR A 236 -13.52 3.40 8.55
CA THR A 236 -13.34 2.35 9.57
C THR A 236 -13.80 2.79 10.96
N GLU A 237 -14.78 3.68 11.04
CA GLU A 237 -15.34 4.10 12.34
C GLU A 237 -15.79 2.91 13.17
N ASN A 238 -15.36 2.89 14.42
CA ASN A 238 -15.65 1.82 15.39
C ASN A 238 -15.10 0.43 15.03
N PHE A 239 -14.23 0.31 14.04
CA PHE A 239 -13.60 -0.98 13.73
C PHE A 239 -12.63 -1.38 14.83
N THR A 240 -12.67 -2.69 15.12
CA THR A 240 -11.59 -3.38 15.84
C THR A 240 -10.54 -3.88 14.84
N ASP A 241 -9.40 -4.32 15.35
CA ASP A 241 -8.38 -4.99 14.56
C ASP A 241 -8.91 -6.26 13.87
N SER A 242 -9.79 -7.02 14.54
CA SER A 242 -10.50 -8.18 13.97
C SER A 242 -11.43 -7.77 12.82
N ASP A 243 -12.11 -6.63 12.90
CA ASP A 243 -12.98 -6.14 11.82
C ASP A 243 -12.17 -5.83 10.55
N HIS A 244 -10.98 -5.23 10.70
CA HIS A 244 -10.09 -4.96 9.57
C HIS A 244 -9.73 -6.25 8.81
N VAL A 245 -9.34 -7.30 9.53
CA VAL A 245 -9.01 -8.60 8.94
C VAL A 245 -10.23 -9.26 8.32
N SER A 246 -11.37 -9.24 9.02
CA SER A 246 -12.63 -9.81 8.55
C SER A 246 -13.10 -9.19 7.23
N VAL A 247 -12.95 -7.88 7.07
CA VAL A 247 -13.27 -7.16 5.84
C VAL A 247 -12.41 -7.63 4.67
N LEU A 248 -11.09 -7.81 4.87
CA LEU A 248 -10.19 -8.33 3.84
C LEU A 248 -10.61 -9.76 3.41
N HIS A 249 -10.87 -10.64 4.37
CA HIS A 249 -11.31 -11.99 4.10
C HIS A 249 -12.66 -12.07 3.38
N LYS A 250 -13.62 -11.21 3.76
CA LYS A 250 -14.94 -11.13 3.12
C LYS A 250 -14.86 -10.68 1.67
N HIS A 251 -13.99 -9.69 1.36
CA HIS A 251 -13.85 -9.19 -0.01
C HIS A 251 -13.27 -10.25 -0.96
N LEU A 252 -12.33 -11.07 -0.51
CA LEU A 252 -11.73 -12.15 -1.30
C LEU A 252 -12.43 -13.51 -1.13
N GLY A 253 -13.46 -13.59 -0.26
CA GLY A 253 -14.26 -14.79 -0.05
C GLY A 253 -13.52 -15.96 0.62
N LYS A 254 -12.34 -15.73 1.19
CA LYS A 254 -11.48 -16.74 1.80
C LYS A 254 -10.61 -16.14 2.90
N LYS A 255 -10.31 -16.91 3.95
CA LYS A 255 -9.27 -16.56 4.92
C LYS A 255 -7.91 -16.82 4.27
N PHE A 256 -7.14 -15.77 4.05
CA PHE A 256 -5.88 -15.82 3.30
C PHE A 256 -4.70 -15.14 4.02
N ILE A 257 -4.98 -14.41 5.10
CA ILE A 257 -3.95 -13.75 5.91
C ILE A 257 -3.39 -14.77 6.90
N ASP A 258 -2.07 -14.95 6.90
CA ASP A 258 -1.38 -15.86 7.82
C ASP A 258 -1.00 -15.18 9.13
N THR A 259 -0.58 -13.91 9.05
CA THR A 259 -0.09 -13.14 10.20
C THR A 259 -0.65 -11.72 10.16
N VAL A 260 -1.08 -11.19 11.31
CA VAL A 260 -1.41 -9.79 11.49
C VAL A 260 -0.46 -9.13 12.50
N LEU A 261 0.05 -7.93 12.15
CA LEU A 261 0.80 -7.08 13.08
C LEU A 261 -0.16 -6.05 13.67
N VAL A 262 -0.23 -5.99 15.00
CA VAL A 262 -1.14 -5.11 15.75
C VAL A 262 -0.35 -4.27 16.74
N ASN A 263 -0.53 -2.94 16.69
CA ASN A 263 0.04 -2.05 17.69
C ASN A 263 -0.77 -2.12 18.99
N THR A 264 -0.13 -2.41 20.11
CA THR A 264 -0.76 -2.44 21.43
C THR A 264 -0.38 -1.26 22.33
N GLU A 265 0.50 -0.39 21.87
CA GLU A 265 0.85 0.83 22.62
C GLU A 265 -0.30 1.84 22.58
N TYR A 266 -0.56 2.45 23.72
CA TYR A 266 -1.67 3.39 23.89
C TYR A 266 -1.41 4.74 23.20
N VAL A 267 -2.41 5.23 22.48
CA VAL A 267 -2.42 6.56 21.87
C VAL A 267 -3.26 7.49 22.75
N PRO A 268 -2.67 8.53 23.39
CA PRO A 268 -3.44 9.52 24.15
C PRO A 268 -4.43 10.26 23.24
N ASN A 269 -5.68 10.39 23.67
CA ASN A 269 -6.75 10.99 22.87
C ASN A 269 -6.51 12.46 22.49
N ASP A 270 -5.69 13.17 23.26
CA ASP A 270 -5.34 14.58 23.06
C ASP A 270 -4.05 14.80 22.29
N TYR A 271 -3.36 13.72 21.88
CA TYR A 271 -2.08 13.83 21.18
C TYR A 271 -2.25 14.21 19.72
N VAL A 272 -3.26 13.64 19.04
CA VAL A 272 -3.45 13.81 17.59
C VAL A 272 -4.03 15.18 17.28
N ASN A 273 -3.36 15.95 16.45
CA ASN A 273 -3.89 17.20 15.93
C ASN A 273 -4.93 16.92 14.82
N LEU A 274 -6.18 16.83 15.20
CA LEU A 274 -7.28 16.52 14.28
C LEU A 274 -7.57 17.59 13.21
N VAL A 275 -6.96 18.79 13.34
CA VAL A 275 -7.02 19.81 12.26
C VAL A 275 -6.03 19.49 11.15
N LYS A 276 -4.90 18.85 11.51
CA LYS A 276 -3.85 18.46 10.58
C LYS A 276 -4.07 17.04 10.02
N TYR A 277 -4.69 16.19 10.82
CA TYR A 277 -4.98 14.78 10.52
C TYR A 277 -6.47 14.52 10.70
N ASP A 278 -7.28 15.20 9.91
CA ASP A 278 -8.74 15.23 10.02
C ASP A 278 -9.41 13.90 9.62
N GLU A 279 -8.68 13.01 8.90
CA GLU A 279 -9.12 11.66 8.61
C GLU A 279 -9.06 10.70 9.80
N TYR A 280 -8.29 10.98 10.85
CA TYR A 280 -8.16 10.09 12.00
C TYR A 280 -9.21 10.36 13.07
N LEU A 281 -9.66 9.30 13.74
CA LEU A 281 -10.65 9.39 14.80
C LEU A 281 -10.07 8.96 16.15
N VAL A 282 -10.00 7.65 16.36
CA VAL A 282 -9.56 7.04 17.62
C VAL A 282 -8.65 5.85 17.31
N GLN A 283 -7.90 5.43 18.32
CA GLN A 283 -7.12 4.20 18.22
C GLN A 283 -8.04 3.00 17.92
N VAL A 284 -7.60 2.13 17.01
CA VAL A 284 -8.27 0.86 16.70
C VAL A 284 -8.38 0.02 17.96
N ALA A 285 -9.57 -0.38 18.32
CA ALA A 285 -9.82 -1.23 19.47
C ALA A 285 -9.36 -2.67 19.24
N HIS A 286 -8.90 -3.34 20.30
CA HIS A 286 -8.42 -4.71 20.20
C HIS A 286 -9.52 -5.73 20.44
N ASN A 287 -9.62 -6.71 19.54
CA ASN A 287 -10.45 -7.91 19.70
C ASN A 287 -9.61 -9.16 19.42
N PHE A 288 -8.73 -9.51 20.36
CA PHE A 288 -7.81 -10.64 20.20
C PHE A 288 -8.53 -11.99 20.05
N THR A 289 -9.71 -12.15 20.65
CA THR A 289 -10.52 -13.36 20.45
C THR A 289 -10.96 -13.47 18.99
N GLY A 290 -11.54 -12.40 18.44
CA GLY A 290 -11.92 -12.34 17.03
C GLY A 290 -10.72 -12.50 16.09
N LEU A 291 -9.57 -11.86 16.39
CA LEU A 291 -8.36 -12.05 15.60
C LEU A 291 -7.88 -13.49 15.55
N SER A 292 -7.91 -14.21 16.71
CA SER A 292 -7.50 -15.62 16.75
C SER A 292 -8.42 -16.55 15.94
N GLU A 293 -9.66 -16.12 15.70
CA GLU A 293 -10.57 -16.84 14.81
C GLU A 293 -10.29 -16.53 13.34
N GLU A 294 -9.78 -15.33 13.04
CA GLU A 294 -9.53 -14.87 11.66
C GLU A 294 -8.16 -15.31 11.13
N VAL A 295 -7.10 -15.30 11.94
CA VAL A 295 -5.72 -15.55 11.47
C VAL A 295 -4.99 -16.57 12.33
N PRO A 296 -4.08 -17.37 11.73
CA PRO A 296 -3.24 -18.32 12.48
C PRO A 296 -2.27 -17.66 13.45
N ARG A 297 -1.81 -16.43 13.16
CA ARG A 297 -0.79 -15.75 13.97
C ARG A 297 -1.13 -14.28 14.17
N VAL A 298 -1.13 -13.86 15.43
CA VAL A 298 -1.23 -12.45 15.84
C VAL A 298 0.08 -12.04 16.48
N ILE A 299 0.70 -10.97 15.99
CA ILE A 299 1.89 -10.37 16.59
C ILE A 299 1.48 -8.99 17.10
N SER A 300 1.49 -8.86 18.41
CA SER A 300 1.16 -7.63 19.10
C SER A 300 2.40 -7.08 19.81
N ASP A 301 2.75 -5.85 19.48
CA ASP A 301 3.91 -5.15 20.06
C ASP A 301 3.66 -3.63 20.01
N ASN A 302 4.62 -2.87 20.53
CA ASN A 302 4.67 -1.42 20.37
C ASN A 302 5.21 -1.08 18.97
N PHE A 303 4.31 -0.94 18.00
CA PHE A 303 4.60 -0.46 16.65
C PHE A 303 4.34 1.04 16.46
N LEU A 304 4.17 1.78 17.55
CA LEU A 304 3.77 3.19 17.56
C LEU A 304 4.96 4.13 17.44
N LEU A 305 4.82 5.14 16.59
CA LEU A 305 5.70 6.30 16.48
C LEU A 305 4.90 7.59 16.56
N PHE A 306 5.18 8.40 17.56
CA PHE A 306 4.67 9.77 17.67
C PHE A 306 5.58 10.74 16.93
N ARG A 307 5.03 11.49 15.98
CA ARG A 307 5.77 12.51 15.23
C ARG A 307 4.81 13.59 14.72
N ASP A 308 5.24 14.86 14.80
CA ASP A 308 4.52 16.00 14.23
C ASP A 308 3.04 16.08 14.63
N GLU A 309 2.73 15.76 15.90
CA GLU A 309 1.38 15.67 16.47
C GLU A 309 0.49 14.62 15.76
N GLY A 310 1.10 13.65 15.10
CA GLY A 310 0.43 12.54 14.42
C GLY A 310 0.91 11.19 14.91
N VAL A 311 0.16 10.16 14.54
CA VAL A 311 0.37 8.76 14.92
C VAL A 311 0.74 7.97 13.71
N PHE A 312 1.89 7.31 13.74
CA PHE A 312 2.44 6.53 12.64
C PHE A 312 2.93 5.18 13.13
N HIS A 313 3.10 4.24 12.20
CA HIS A 313 3.83 3.02 12.50
C HIS A 313 5.33 3.33 12.66
N ASP A 314 5.95 2.75 13.70
CA ASP A 314 7.41 2.69 13.79
C ASP A 314 7.93 1.73 12.71
N GLY A 315 8.32 2.31 11.59
CA GLY A 315 8.78 1.55 10.43
C GLY A 315 9.97 0.64 10.74
N ASN A 316 10.85 1.01 11.68
CA ASN A 316 11.98 0.18 12.05
C ASN A 316 11.52 -1.11 12.76
N LYS A 317 10.61 -0.98 13.73
CA LYS A 317 10.06 -2.13 14.46
C LYS A 317 9.25 -3.05 13.55
N VAL A 318 8.39 -2.47 12.71
CA VAL A 318 7.62 -3.23 11.73
C VAL A 318 8.55 -3.99 10.78
N VAL A 319 9.57 -3.33 10.24
CA VAL A 319 10.55 -3.95 9.32
C VAL A 319 11.37 -5.05 10.02
N GLU A 320 11.77 -4.85 11.27
CA GLU A 320 12.48 -5.89 12.03
C GLU A 320 11.63 -7.15 12.17
N GLU A 321 10.33 -6.97 12.45
CA GLU A 321 9.42 -8.10 12.59
C GLU A 321 9.14 -8.79 11.24
N LEU A 322 8.87 -8.04 10.18
CA LEU A 322 8.70 -8.60 8.83
C LEU A 322 9.94 -9.39 8.39
N PHE A 323 11.10 -8.84 8.66
CA PHE A 323 12.37 -9.49 8.29
C PHE A 323 12.60 -10.78 9.08
N ARG A 324 12.29 -10.77 10.39
CA ARG A 324 12.34 -11.96 11.25
C ARG A 324 11.43 -13.07 10.70
N LEU A 325 10.17 -12.72 10.39
CA LEU A 325 9.18 -13.66 9.83
C LEU A 325 9.64 -14.24 8.50
N ALA A 326 10.15 -13.40 7.58
CA ALA A 326 10.63 -13.85 6.27
C ALA A 326 11.77 -14.87 6.38
N TYR A 327 12.67 -14.72 7.38
CA TYR A 327 13.72 -15.70 7.63
C TYR A 327 13.22 -16.98 8.30
N GLU A 328 12.23 -16.90 9.17
CA GLU A 328 11.60 -18.09 9.77
C GLU A 328 10.90 -18.92 8.71
N SER A 329 10.09 -18.31 7.85
CA SER A 329 9.40 -18.96 6.75
C SER A 329 10.36 -19.63 5.77
N ASN A 330 11.47 -18.99 5.43
CA ASN A 330 12.53 -19.57 4.61
C ASN A 330 13.19 -20.80 5.27
N ARG A 331 13.51 -20.76 6.57
CA ARG A 331 14.09 -21.91 7.28
C ARG A 331 13.16 -23.12 7.24
N ILE A 332 11.86 -22.92 7.43
CA ILE A 332 10.87 -24.00 7.41
C ILE A 332 10.77 -24.63 6.01
N ARG A 333 10.83 -23.85 4.94
CA ARG A 333 10.82 -24.36 3.56
C ARG A 333 12.05 -25.20 3.22
N TYR A 334 13.24 -24.76 3.63
CA TYR A 334 14.48 -25.50 3.38
C TYR A 334 14.66 -26.73 4.27
N ALA A 335 14.01 -26.79 5.44
CA ALA A 335 14.02 -27.97 6.29
C ALA A 335 13.08 -29.09 5.80
N LYS A 336 12.11 -28.77 4.92
CA LYS A 336 11.15 -29.73 4.34
C LYS A 336 11.51 -30.18 2.92
N ALA A 337 12.54 -29.60 2.31
CA ALA A 337 13.08 -29.99 1.01
C ALA A 337 14.37 -30.82 1.18
#